data_c12a14ce3bef5cf727fdaff7e5b0426f
#
_entry.id   c12a14ce3bef5cf727fdaff7e5b0426f
#
_cell.length_a   1.000
_cell.length_b   1.000
_cell.length_c   1.000
_cell.angle_alpha   90.00
_cell.angle_beta   90.00
_cell.angle_gamma   90.00
#
_symmetry.space_group_name_H-M   'P 1'
#
loop_
_entity.id
_entity.type
_entity.pdbx_description
1 polymer ?
#
loop_
_entity_poly.entity_id
_entity_poly.type
_entity_poly.pdbx_seq_one_letter_code
_entity_poly.pdbx_strand_id
1 'polypeptide(L)'
;MTGIPALVNYYEPWYVQIIKSVVLFAIGLQAVPLVLIAERKLLGRFQHRYGPNRVGPYGFAQPIADIVKLATKEQFRPKTSIGWLFALAPIVSILTAVAAFAVIPFGRTQDIFGTKTGLYGVDVSIGPLFLFAFGAIAFYGIMLGGWASGSKYSFLGSMRAAAQLISYEV
;
A
#
# COMPACT_ATOMS: atom_id res chain seq x y z
N MET A 1 -12.41 -17.38 36.99
CA MET A 1 -11.00 -17.26 36.54
C MET A 1 -10.92 -17.96 35.20
N THR A 2 -11.22 -17.26 34.15
CA THR A 2 -11.17 -17.78 32.77
C THR A 2 -9.74 -17.62 32.26
N GLY A 3 -9.06 -18.78 32.18
CA GLY A 3 -7.68 -18.84 31.72
C GLY A 3 -7.55 -18.18 30.34
N ILE A 4 -6.56 -17.31 30.23
CA ILE A 4 -6.04 -16.84 28.95
C ILE A 4 -5.71 -18.12 28.14
N PRO A 5 -6.32 -18.33 26.96
CA PRO A 5 -5.96 -19.48 26.15
C PRO A 5 -4.47 -19.38 25.89
N ALA A 6 -3.74 -20.43 26.30
CA ALA A 6 -2.33 -20.57 26.08
C ALA A 6 -2.03 -20.14 24.64
N LEU A 7 -1.02 -19.29 24.48
CA LEU A 7 -0.41 -18.98 23.19
C LEU A 7 -0.02 -20.31 22.54
N VAL A 8 -0.94 -20.88 21.79
CA VAL A 8 -0.67 -22.08 21.03
C VAL A 8 0.31 -21.63 19.98
N ASN A 9 1.57 -21.99 20.12
CA ASN A 9 2.58 -21.85 19.09
C ASN A 9 2.10 -22.67 17.88
N TYR A 10 1.33 -22.02 17.00
CA TYR A 10 0.99 -22.60 15.73
C TYR A 10 2.26 -22.66 14.89
N TYR A 11 2.82 -23.84 14.78
CA TYR A 11 3.94 -24.10 13.89
C TYR A 11 3.40 -24.09 12.45
N GLU A 12 3.26 -22.89 11.90
CA GLU A 12 2.93 -22.74 10.48
C GLU A 12 4.19 -23.08 9.68
N PRO A 13 4.12 -24.03 8.75
CA PRO A 13 5.23 -24.26 7.83
C PRO A 13 5.56 -22.98 7.07
N TRP A 14 6.83 -22.66 6.91
CA TRP A 14 7.29 -21.41 6.25
C TRP A 14 6.69 -21.19 4.86
N TYR A 15 6.45 -22.25 4.09
CA TYR A 15 5.81 -22.17 2.77
C TYR A 15 4.34 -21.74 2.84
N VAL A 16 3.60 -22.19 3.85
CA VAL A 16 2.21 -21.76 4.10
C VAL A 16 2.17 -20.27 4.43
N GLN A 17 3.10 -19.80 5.25
CA GLN A 17 3.20 -18.39 5.61
C GLN A 17 3.51 -17.51 4.38
N ILE A 18 4.42 -17.93 3.50
CA ILE A 18 4.73 -17.21 2.27
C ILE A 18 3.52 -17.17 1.34
N ILE A 19 2.91 -18.34 1.06
CA ILE A 19 1.73 -18.41 0.17
C ILE A 19 0.60 -17.54 0.70
N LYS A 20 0.28 -17.65 1.98
CA LYS A 20 -0.74 -16.84 2.66
C LYS A 20 -0.46 -15.34 2.51
N SER A 21 0.76 -14.91 2.78
CA SER A 21 1.15 -13.51 2.69
C SER A 21 1.03 -12.98 1.26
N VAL A 22 1.45 -13.74 0.26
CA VAL A 22 1.31 -13.39 -1.16
C VAL A 22 -0.17 -13.29 -1.56
N VAL A 23 -0.99 -14.25 -1.14
CA VAL A 23 -2.44 -14.24 -1.45
C VAL A 23 -3.13 -13.04 -0.80
N LEU A 24 -2.88 -12.77 0.48
CA LEU A 24 -3.46 -11.62 1.18
C LEU A 24 -3.04 -10.29 0.52
N PHE A 25 -1.78 -10.19 0.15
CA PHE A 25 -1.28 -9.01 -0.55
C PHE A 25 -1.92 -8.85 -1.93
N ALA A 26 -2.07 -9.94 -2.70
CA ALA A 26 -2.74 -9.92 -3.99
C ALA A 26 -4.21 -9.50 -3.88
N ILE A 27 -4.94 -9.97 -2.86
CA ILE A 27 -6.32 -9.56 -2.58
C ILE A 27 -6.39 -8.07 -2.27
N GLY A 28 -5.48 -7.57 -1.42
CA GLY A 28 -5.39 -6.14 -1.10
C GLY A 28 -5.11 -5.28 -2.34
N LEU A 29 -4.17 -5.72 -3.20
CA LEU A 29 -3.88 -5.05 -4.47
C LEU A 29 -5.08 -5.03 -5.40
N GLN A 30 -5.91 -6.08 -5.43
CA GLN A 30 -7.12 -6.12 -6.26
C GLN A 30 -8.22 -5.18 -5.77
N ALA A 31 -8.21 -4.78 -4.52
CA ALA A 31 -9.15 -3.80 -4.00
C ALA A 31 -8.90 -2.39 -4.59
N VAL A 32 -7.65 -2.05 -4.89
CA VAL A 32 -7.26 -0.73 -5.40
C VAL A 32 -7.94 -0.38 -6.74
N PRO A 33 -7.92 -1.23 -7.79
CA PRO A 33 -8.64 -1.00 -9.03
C PRO A 33 -10.14 -0.77 -8.84
N LEU A 34 -10.77 -1.51 -7.90
CA LEU A 34 -12.19 -1.38 -7.61
C LEU A 34 -12.51 -0.03 -6.99
N VAL A 35 -11.70 0.42 -6.03
CA VAL A 35 -11.84 1.74 -5.40
C VAL A 35 -11.65 2.85 -6.43
N LEU A 36 -10.64 2.75 -7.32
CA LEU A 36 -10.40 3.74 -8.37
C LEU A 36 -11.59 3.87 -9.34
N ILE A 37 -12.22 2.75 -9.72
CA ILE A 37 -13.41 2.79 -10.58
C ILE A 37 -14.57 3.45 -9.83
N ALA A 38 -14.79 3.07 -8.57
CA ALA A 38 -15.85 3.64 -7.74
C ALA A 38 -15.68 5.16 -7.61
N GLU A 39 -14.47 5.62 -7.27
CA GLU A 39 -14.13 7.03 -7.16
C GLU A 39 -14.42 7.79 -8.46
N ARG A 40 -13.88 7.33 -9.59
CA ARG A 40 -14.08 7.99 -10.90
C ARG A 40 -15.54 8.02 -11.33
N LYS A 41 -16.34 6.99 -11.00
CA LYS A 41 -17.77 6.97 -11.31
C LYS A 41 -18.57 7.89 -10.40
N LEU A 42 -18.26 7.92 -9.10
CA LEU A 42 -18.90 8.81 -8.16
C LEU A 42 -18.60 10.28 -8.49
N LEU A 43 -17.34 10.63 -8.71
CA LEU A 43 -16.94 11.98 -9.13
C LEU A 43 -17.60 12.39 -10.45
N GLY A 44 -17.71 11.46 -11.41
CA GLY A 44 -18.43 11.73 -12.66
C GLY A 44 -19.87 12.11 -12.40
N ARG A 45 -20.60 11.40 -11.54
CA ARG A 45 -21.98 11.72 -11.18
C ARG A 45 -22.13 13.06 -10.47
N PHE A 46 -21.25 13.39 -9.54
CA PHE A 46 -21.25 14.70 -8.87
C PHE A 46 -20.99 15.86 -9.86
N GLN A 47 -20.24 15.58 -10.91
CA GLN A 47 -19.93 16.56 -11.97
C GLN A 47 -20.93 16.51 -13.16
N HIS A 48 -22.09 15.85 -13.02
CA HIS A 48 -23.10 15.66 -14.08
C HIS A 48 -22.53 15.07 -15.39
N ARG A 49 -21.52 14.19 -15.31
CA ARG A 49 -20.94 13.49 -16.44
C ARG A 49 -20.80 11.98 -16.17
N TYR A 50 -20.69 11.21 -17.24
CA TYR A 50 -20.42 9.79 -17.10
C TYR A 50 -18.94 9.56 -16.74
N GLY A 51 -18.70 8.68 -15.77
CA GLY A 51 -17.37 8.14 -15.48
C GLY A 51 -16.91 7.14 -16.56
N PRO A 52 -15.82 6.38 -16.33
CA PRO A 52 -15.34 5.36 -17.25
C PRO A 52 -16.44 4.38 -17.67
N ASN A 53 -16.69 4.23 -18.97
CA ASN A 53 -17.81 3.43 -19.50
C ASN A 53 -17.44 2.60 -20.73
N ARG A 54 -16.23 2.80 -21.33
CA ARG A 54 -15.88 2.24 -22.65
C ARG A 54 -15.04 0.98 -22.59
N VAL A 55 -14.15 0.85 -21.61
CA VAL A 55 -13.18 -0.26 -21.53
C VAL A 55 -13.76 -1.39 -20.67
N GLY A 56 -14.14 -2.50 -21.32
CA GLY A 56 -14.83 -3.62 -20.69
C GLY A 56 -16.28 -3.32 -20.30
N PRO A 57 -17.00 -4.28 -19.72
CA PRO A 57 -18.38 -4.07 -19.28
C PRO A 57 -18.45 -2.91 -18.28
N TYR A 58 -19.25 -1.90 -18.58
CA TYR A 58 -19.43 -0.73 -17.72
C TYR A 58 -18.12 0.01 -17.33
N GLY A 59 -17.02 -0.16 -18.09
CA GLY A 59 -15.74 0.47 -17.79
C GLY A 59 -14.92 -0.20 -16.68
N PHE A 60 -15.25 -1.42 -16.26
CA PHE A 60 -14.53 -2.13 -15.19
C PHE A 60 -13.08 -2.50 -15.55
N ALA A 61 -12.76 -2.62 -16.84
CA ALA A 61 -11.39 -2.91 -17.29
C ALA A 61 -10.51 -1.66 -17.43
N GLN A 62 -11.02 -0.47 -17.11
CA GLN A 62 -10.25 0.77 -17.21
C GLN A 62 -8.96 0.78 -16.39
N PRO A 63 -8.90 0.28 -15.14
CA PRO A 63 -7.65 0.25 -14.38
C PRO A 63 -6.59 -0.64 -15.02
N ILE A 64 -6.98 -1.72 -15.68
CA ILE A 64 -6.04 -2.59 -16.39
C ILE A 64 -5.42 -1.83 -17.58
N ALA A 65 -6.26 -1.11 -18.35
CA ALA A 65 -5.77 -0.27 -19.43
C ALA A 65 -4.84 0.84 -18.93
N ASP A 66 -5.12 1.42 -17.76
CA ASP A 66 -4.27 2.44 -17.14
C ASP A 66 -2.92 1.86 -16.70
N ILE A 67 -2.89 0.65 -16.14
CA ILE A 67 -1.64 -0.06 -15.77
C ILE A 67 -0.80 -0.34 -17.01
N VAL A 68 -1.39 -0.89 -18.07
CA VAL A 68 -0.68 -1.16 -19.33
C VAL A 68 -0.12 0.12 -19.92
N LYS A 69 -0.92 1.19 -19.95
CA LYS A 69 -0.48 2.49 -20.44
C LYS A 69 0.71 3.05 -19.64
N LEU A 70 0.66 2.94 -18.30
CA LEU A 70 1.76 3.42 -17.44
C LEU A 70 3.02 2.58 -17.59
N ALA A 71 2.88 1.24 -17.76
CA ALA A 71 4.01 0.34 -17.96
C ALA A 71 4.73 0.57 -19.31
N THR A 72 3.97 0.95 -20.35
CA THR A 72 4.53 1.22 -21.69
C THR A 72 4.96 2.66 -21.91
N LYS A 73 4.62 3.56 -20.97
CA LYS A 73 4.95 4.97 -21.07
C LYS A 73 6.44 5.22 -20.81
N GLU A 74 7.01 6.16 -21.56
CA GLU A 74 8.37 6.60 -21.38
C GLU A 74 8.63 7.16 -19.96
N GLN A 75 9.75 6.75 -19.37
CA GLN A 75 10.17 7.27 -18.07
C GLN A 75 10.75 8.66 -18.21
N PHE A 76 10.11 9.63 -17.56
CA PHE A 76 10.60 10.99 -17.49
C PHE A 76 11.31 11.25 -16.16
N ARG A 77 12.56 11.75 -16.24
CA ARG A 77 13.32 12.19 -15.09
C ARG A 77 13.87 13.60 -15.36
N PRO A 78 13.68 14.58 -14.46
CA PRO A 78 14.25 15.91 -14.60
C PRO A 78 15.78 15.83 -14.66
N LYS A 79 16.41 16.60 -15.56
CA LYS A 79 17.88 16.61 -15.74
C LYS A 79 18.63 17.04 -14.48
N THR A 80 18.02 17.88 -13.66
CA THR A 80 18.57 18.38 -12.39
C THR A 80 18.40 17.42 -11.23
N SER A 81 17.71 16.29 -11.41
CA SER A 81 17.43 15.34 -10.34
C SER A 81 18.62 14.47 -9.98
N ILE A 82 18.75 14.16 -8.67
CA ILE A 82 19.72 13.19 -8.15
C ILE A 82 19.19 11.78 -8.41
N GLY A 83 19.73 11.08 -9.43
CA GLY A 83 19.14 9.88 -10.00
C GLY A 83 18.87 8.74 -9.05
N TRP A 84 19.84 8.36 -8.23
CA TRP A 84 19.70 7.24 -7.30
C TRP A 84 18.70 7.55 -6.19
N LEU A 85 18.67 8.81 -5.71
CA LEU A 85 17.77 9.26 -4.66
C LEU A 85 16.34 9.35 -5.18
N PHE A 86 16.18 9.76 -6.45
CA PHE A 86 14.89 9.82 -7.14
C PHE A 86 14.26 8.42 -7.28
N ALA A 87 15.08 7.40 -7.53
CA ALA A 87 14.62 6.01 -7.59
C ALA A 87 14.37 5.42 -6.17
N LEU A 88 15.14 5.82 -5.17
CA LEU A 88 14.99 5.33 -3.79
C LEU A 88 13.68 5.81 -3.15
N ALA A 89 13.24 7.03 -3.43
CA ALA A 89 12.06 7.62 -2.82
C ALA A 89 10.78 6.75 -2.95
N PRO A 90 10.36 6.32 -4.15
CA PRO A 90 9.20 5.45 -4.29
C PRO A 90 9.42 4.05 -3.68
N ILE A 91 10.66 3.54 -3.69
CA ILE A 91 10.99 2.26 -3.07
C ILE A 91 10.73 2.30 -1.56
N VAL A 92 11.17 3.36 -0.88
CA VAL A 92 10.91 3.55 0.56
C VAL A 92 9.42 3.60 0.82
N SER A 93 8.65 4.38 0.06
CA SER A 93 7.20 4.49 0.23
C SER A 93 6.48 3.14 0.02
N ILE A 94 6.88 2.36 -0.98
CA ILE A 94 6.29 1.04 -1.25
C ILE A 94 6.65 0.05 -0.14
N LEU A 95 7.91 0.00 0.28
CA LEU A 95 8.35 -0.93 1.33
C LEU A 95 7.62 -0.68 2.65
N THR A 96 7.46 0.59 3.04
CA THR A 96 6.74 0.94 4.27
C THR A 96 5.26 0.60 4.20
N ALA A 97 4.62 0.84 3.06
CA ALA A 97 3.22 0.48 2.84
C ALA A 97 3.00 -1.04 2.88
N VAL A 98 3.87 -1.82 2.23
CA VAL A 98 3.81 -3.29 2.25
C VAL A 98 4.05 -3.83 3.65
N ALA A 99 5.03 -3.28 4.40
CA ALA A 99 5.30 -3.69 5.76
C ALA A 99 4.13 -3.39 6.71
N ALA A 100 3.53 -2.21 6.61
CA ALA A 100 2.34 -1.87 7.37
C ALA A 100 1.15 -2.79 7.03
N PHE A 101 0.95 -3.10 5.75
CA PHE A 101 -0.11 -3.99 5.30
C PHE A 101 0.06 -5.43 5.84
N ALA A 102 1.30 -5.91 5.98
CA ALA A 102 1.58 -7.28 6.42
C ALA A 102 1.08 -7.59 7.85
N VAL A 103 0.91 -6.58 8.69
CA VAL A 103 0.48 -6.74 10.09
C VAL A 103 -1.04 -6.63 10.25
N ILE A 104 -1.77 -6.20 9.22
CA ILE A 104 -3.22 -6.03 9.31
C ILE A 104 -3.91 -7.39 9.38
N PRO A 105 -4.72 -7.67 10.45
CA PRO A 105 -5.46 -8.91 10.56
C PRO A 105 -6.72 -8.84 9.69
N PHE A 106 -6.82 -9.69 8.68
CA PHE A 106 -8.00 -9.79 7.80
C PHE A 106 -9.07 -10.72 8.33
N GLY A 107 -8.75 -11.56 9.33
CA GLY A 107 -9.72 -12.48 9.91
C GLY A 107 -9.17 -13.29 11.06
N ARG A 108 -10.06 -14.10 11.64
CA ARG A 108 -9.70 -15.01 12.73
C ARG A 108 -8.90 -16.20 12.22
N THR A 109 -8.23 -16.89 13.14
CA THR A 109 -7.57 -18.17 12.88
C THR A 109 -8.57 -19.17 12.31
N GLN A 110 -8.25 -19.77 11.18
CA GLN A 110 -9.05 -20.80 10.52
C GLN A 110 -8.21 -22.03 10.23
N ASP A 111 -8.88 -23.19 10.17
CA ASP A 111 -8.24 -24.43 9.75
C ASP A 111 -8.24 -24.51 8.21
N ILE A 112 -7.07 -24.31 7.62
CA ILE A 112 -6.86 -24.41 6.18
C ILE A 112 -6.00 -25.64 5.92
N PHE A 113 -6.54 -26.65 5.25
CA PHE A 113 -5.86 -27.92 4.94
C PHE A 113 -5.25 -28.63 6.17
N GLY A 114 -5.95 -28.57 7.31
CA GLY A 114 -5.49 -29.22 8.56
C GLY A 114 -4.43 -28.43 9.34
N THR A 115 -4.08 -27.24 8.89
CA THR A 115 -3.18 -26.33 9.61
C THR A 115 -3.97 -25.12 10.10
N LYS A 116 -3.89 -24.83 11.38
CA LYS A 116 -4.52 -23.64 11.95
C LYS A 116 -3.70 -22.42 11.58
N THR A 117 -4.23 -21.60 10.68
CA THR A 117 -3.57 -20.39 10.17
C THR A 117 -4.36 -19.15 10.53
N GLY A 118 -3.68 -18.10 10.98
CA GLY A 118 -4.28 -16.76 11.12
C GLY A 118 -4.27 -16.02 9.77
N LEU A 119 -5.33 -15.27 9.47
CA LEU A 119 -5.41 -14.45 8.26
C LEU A 119 -4.67 -13.10 8.44
N TYR A 120 -3.37 -13.17 8.63
CA TYR A 120 -2.45 -12.03 8.70
C TYR A 120 -1.11 -12.42 8.04
N GLY A 121 -0.37 -11.44 7.55
CA GLY A 121 0.93 -11.71 6.92
C GLY A 121 2.00 -12.05 7.96
N VAL A 122 2.11 -11.22 9.00
CA VAL A 122 3.08 -11.39 10.10
C VAL A 122 2.37 -11.15 11.43
N ASP A 123 2.60 -12.05 12.38
CA ASP A 123 2.11 -11.91 13.75
C ASP A 123 3.18 -11.21 14.61
N VAL A 124 2.85 -10.01 15.07
CA VAL A 124 3.75 -9.21 15.89
C VAL A 124 3.01 -8.79 17.17
N SER A 125 3.56 -9.11 18.33
CA SER A 125 2.96 -8.77 19.64
C SER A 125 2.71 -7.27 19.82
N ILE A 126 3.50 -6.43 19.12
CA ILE A 126 3.44 -4.95 19.14
C ILE A 126 2.84 -4.39 17.84
N GLY A 127 1.85 -5.08 17.24
CA GLY A 127 1.27 -4.73 15.94
C GLY A 127 0.93 -3.26 15.73
N PRO A 128 0.19 -2.59 16.63
CA PRO A 128 -0.11 -1.16 16.50
C PRO A 128 1.12 -0.28 16.47
N LEU A 129 2.12 -0.56 17.32
CA LEU A 129 3.37 0.19 17.34
C LEU A 129 4.16 0.00 16.04
N PHE A 130 4.12 -1.22 15.49
CA PHE A 130 4.73 -1.54 14.19
C PHE A 130 4.08 -0.73 13.06
N LEU A 131 2.74 -0.63 13.03
CA LEU A 131 2.01 0.19 12.06
C LEU A 131 2.43 1.65 12.13
N PHE A 132 2.46 2.24 13.32
CA PHE A 132 2.89 3.64 13.51
C PHE A 132 4.36 3.84 13.12
N ALA A 133 5.24 2.90 13.46
CA ALA A 133 6.67 3.01 13.10
C ALA A 133 6.87 3.02 11.58
N PHE A 134 6.20 2.14 10.83
CA PHE A 134 6.29 2.12 9.38
C PHE A 134 5.55 3.27 8.72
N GLY A 135 4.44 3.75 9.29
CA GLY A 135 3.78 4.98 8.89
C GLY A 135 4.74 6.17 9.02
N ALA A 136 5.39 6.30 10.17
CA ALA A 136 6.37 7.34 10.40
C ALA A 136 7.56 7.29 9.43
N ILE A 137 8.01 6.09 9.01
CA ILE A 137 9.08 5.96 8.00
C ILE A 137 8.59 6.37 6.60
N ALA A 138 7.30 6.23 6.31
CA ALA A 138 6.76 6.51 4.97
C ALA A 138 6.97 7.98 4.54
N PHE A 139 7.00 8.94 5.47
CA PHE A 139 7.24 10.34 5.12
C PHE A 139 8.61 10.57 4.47
N TYR A 140 9.62 9.76 4.80
CA TYR A 140 10.94 9.86 4.18
C TYR A 140 10.87 9.64 2.66
N GLY A 141 9.98 8.77 2.19
CA GLY A 141 9.77 8.58 0.75
C GLY A 141 9.35 9.86 0.05
N ILE A 142 8.42 10.61 0.63
CA ILE A 142 7.94 11.89 0.09
C ILE A 142 9.03 12.97 0.17
N MET A 143 9.72 13.05 1.31
CA MET A 143 10.77 14.03 1.54
C MET A 143 11.96 13.81 0.59
N LEU A 144 12.41 12.56 0.45
CA LEU A 144 13.49 12.19 -0.48
C LEU A 144 13.11 12.48 -1.94
N GLY A 145 11.86 12.20 -2.33
CA GLY A 145 11.36 12.50 -3.68
C GLY A 145 11.37 13.99 -3.99
N GLY A 146 10.91 14.82 -3.06
CA GLY A 146 10.95 16.27 -3.19
C GLY A 146 12.36 16.83 -3.28
N TRP A 147 13.26 16.33 -2.44
CA TRP A 147 14.68 16.72 -2.45
C TRP A 147 15.37 16.28 -3.76
N ALA A 148 15.18 15.02 -4.14
CA ALA A 148 15.80 14.44 -5.33
C ALA A 148 15.35 15.10 -6.64
N SER A 149 14.18 15.73 -6.67
CA SER A 149 13.62 16.37 -7.89
C SER A 149 14.45 17.57 -8.39
N GLY A 150 15.31 18.16 -7.54
CA GLY A 150 16.11 19.34 -7.89
C GLY A 150 15.30 20.64 -8.05
N SER A 151 14.05 20.68 -7.62
CA SER A 151 13.17 21.85 -7.64
C SER A 151 12.90 22.38 -6.24
N LYS A 152 13.12 23.67 -6.01
CA LYS A 152 12.84 24.33 -4.74
C LYS A 152 11.35 24.21 -4.32
N TYR A 153 10.44 24.23 -5.28
CA TYR A 153 9.01 24.13 -5.00
C TYR A 153 8.61 22.72 -4.60
N SER A 154 9.15 21.69 -5.28
CA SER A 154 8.95 20.30 -4.88
C SER A 154 9.51 20.03 -3.49
N PHE A 155 10.68 20.58 -3.17
CA PHE A 155 11.29 20.44 -1.85
C PHE A 155 10.42 21.08 -0.75
N LEU A 156 9.97 22.32 -0.95
CA LEU A 156 9.09 22.99 0.01
C LEU A 156 7.75 22.27 0.16
N GLY A 157 7.19 21.76 -0.94
CA GLY A 157 5.98 20.94 -0.93
C GLY A 157 6.14 19.66 -0.14
N SER A 158 7.25 18.94 -0.32
CA SER A 158 7.54 17.70 0.40
C SER A 158 7.79 17.94 1.89
N MET A 159 8.45 19.03 2.28
CA MET A 159 8.65 19.41 3.67
C MET A 159 7.32 19.75 4.37
N ARG A 160 6.41 20.42 3.66
CA ARG A 160 5.05 20.70 4.17
C ARG A 160 4.27 19.40 4.36
N ALA A 161 4.30 18.50 3.39
CA ALA A 161 3.64 17.20 3.48
C ALA A 161 4.23 16.36 4.63
N ALA A 162 5.56 16.33 4.78
CA ALA A 162 6.22 15.64 5.88
C ALA A 162 5.80 16.20 7.26
N ALA A 163 5.76 17.53 7.41
CA ALA A 163 5.30 18.16 8.64
C ALA A 163 3.84 17.79 8.97
N GLN A 164 2.97 17.74 7.97
CA GLN A 164 1.59 17.30 8.16
C GLN A 164 1.51 15.84 8.59
N LEU A 165 2.21 14.93 7.91
CA LEU A 165 2.22 13.50 8.25
C LEU A 165 2.71 13.27 9.70
N ILE A 166 3.82 13.87 10.09
CA ILE A 166 4.34 13.76 11.46
C ILE A 166 3.31 14.30 12.47
N SER A 167 2.67 15.43 12.18
CA SER A 167 1.65 16.04 13.05
C SER A 167 0.41 15.17 13.23
N TYR A 168 0.08 14.33 12.24
CA TYR A 168 -1.05 13.40 12.33
C TYR A 168 -0.72 12.11 13.09
N GLU A 169 0.56 11.72 13.17
CA GLU A 169 0.97 10.48 13.82
C GLU A 169 1.31 10.67 15.31
N VAL A 170 1.58 11.88 15.76
CA VAL A 170 1.86 12.25 17.16
C VAL A 170 0.60 12.75 17.84
#